data_54f6f54793036b3308fd6975dc5370c5
#
_entry.id   54f6f54793036b3308fd6975dc5370c5
#
_cell.length_a   1.000
_cell.length_b   1.000
_cell.length_c   1.000
_cell.angle_alpha   90.00
_cell.angle_beta   90.00
_cell.angle_gamma   90.00
#
_symmetry.space_group_name_H-M   'P 1'
#
loop_
_entity.id
_entity.type
_entity.pdbx_description
1 polymer ?
#
loop_
_entity_poly.entity_id
_entity_poly.type
_entity_poly.pdbx_seq_one_letter_code
_entity_poly.pdbx_strand_id
1 'polypeptide(L)'
;MVPISYCITTHNEGEAYIRPLLDRLLKHIQPEDEIVIVDDFSTDESTVAVLEEHRDKVNLYFNSLNNDFATHKNFAKSKCTKDYIFFIDADENLHENLLITLKEIILNNLNVDMFLVPRINVVPGLTQNHIEKWGWQVNDKGYINYPDLQTRIVVNKPEIVWQNKVHERLIGHNTHATLPFESEDYCLLHVKSIKRQEDQNNFYNTL
;
A
#
# COMPACT_ATOMS: atom_id res chain seq x y z
N MET A 1 10.03 20.81 6.60
CA MET A 1 8.88 20.01 6.08
C MET A 1 9.39 18.63 5.81
N VAL A 2 8.56 17.61 5.88
CA VAL A 2 8.90 16.19 5.61
C VAL A 2 8.36 15.85 4.23
N PRO A 3 9.19 15.83 3.16
CA PRO A 3 8.74 15.41 1.85
C PRO A 3 8.59 13.89 1.79
N ILE A 4 7.52 13.43 1.14
CA ILE A 4 7.12 12.02 1.08
C ILE A 4 6.97 11.58 -0.37
N SER A 5 7.55 10.42 -0.72
CA SER A 5 7.23 9.68 -1.94
C SER A 5 6.10 8.69 -1.63
N TYR A 6 4.93 8.91 -2.20
CA TYR A 6 3.84 7.94 -2.19
C TYR A 6 4.11 6.93 -3.30
N CYS A 7 4.57 5.73 -2.90
CA CYS A 7 5.09 4.69 -3.79
C CYS A 7 4.04 3.60 -3.99
N ILE A 8 3.50 3.50 -5.19
CA ILE A 8 2.39 2.60 -5.54
C ILE A 8 2.89 1.54 -6.51
N THR A 9 2.59 0.27 -6.23
CA THR A 9 2.74 -0.82 -7.21
C THR A 9 1.37 -1.27 -7.69
N THR A 10 1.22 -1.53 -9.00
CA THR A 10 -0.07 -1.84 -9.64
C THR A 10 0.04 -2.91 -10.71
N HIS A 11 -1.00 -3.74 -10.86
CA HIS A 11 -1.18 -4.71 -11.95
C HIS A 11 -2.66 -5.07 -12.13
N ASN A 12 -3.34 -4.46 -13.11
CA ASN A 12 -4.72 -4.80 -13.46
C ASN A 12 -5.75 -4.62 -12.30
N GLU A 13 -5.55 -3.65 -11.40
CA GLU A 13 -6.49 -3.43 -10.28
C GLU A 13 -7.86 -2.95 -10.71
N GLY A 14 -7.96 -2.31 -11.88
CA GLY A 14 -9.18 -1.70 -12.36
C GLY A 14 -9.44 -0.30 -11.81
N GLU A 15 -10.24 0.47 -12.54
CA GLU A 15 -10.58 1.86 -12.21
C GLU A 15 -11.15 2.01 -10.78
N ALA A 16 -11.97 1.05 -10.36
CA ALA A 16 -12.66 1.10 -9.07
C ALA A 16 -11.71 1.16 -7.85
N TYR A 17 -10.48 0.71 -8.00
CA TYR A 17 -9.46 0.73 -6.95
C TYR A 17 -8.48 1.88 -7.14
N ILE A 18 -7.82 1.96 -8.30
CA ILE A 18 -6.71 2.88 -8.49
C ILE A 18 -7.15 4.35 -8.58
N ARG A 19 -8.32 4.64 -9.18
CA ARG A 19 -8.81 6.02 -9.29
C ARG A 19 -9.09 6.66 -7.92
N PRO A 20 -9.85 6.04 -6.99
CA PRO A 20 -10.10 6.64 -5.68
C PRO A 20 -8.82 6.87 -4.87
N LEU A 21 -7.82 6.00 -5.02
CA LEU A 21 -6.51 6.17 -4.38
C LEU A 21 -5.79 7.41 -4.93
N LEU A 22 -5.67 7.53 -6.26
CA LEU A 22 -4.97 8.67 -6.89
C LEU A 22 -5.69 10.00 -6.64
N ASP A 23 -7.02 10.05 -6.77
CA ASP A 23 -7.81 11.25 -6.50
C ASP A 23 -7.62 11.72 -5.04
N ARG A 24 -7.59 10.79 -4.09
CA ARG A 24 -7.36 11.10 -2.68
C ARG A 24 -5.95 11.61 -2.44
N LEU A 25 -4.93 10.97 -2.99
CA LEU A 25 -3.56 11.44 -2.87
C LEU A 25 -3.40 12.83 -3.47
N LEU A 26 -3.81 13.04 -4.71
CA LEU A 26 -3.69 14.32 -5.41
C LEU A 26 -4.44 15.47 -4.72
N LYS A 27 -5.49 15.18 -3.97
CA LYS A 27 -6.21 16.17 -3.15
C LYS A 27 -5.40 16.65 -1.94
N HIS A 28 -4.54 15.80 -1.38
CA HIS A 28 -3.92 16.02 -0.06
C HIS A 28 -2.41 16.19 -0.08
N ILE A 29 -1.69 15.71 -1.12
CA ILE A 29 -0.24 15.84 -1.20
C ILE A 29 0.17 17.32 -1.30
N GLN A 30 1.34 17.62 -0.78
CA GLN A 30 1.92 18.96 -0.83
C GLN A 30 2.89 19.08 -2.01
N PRO A 31 3.25 20.30 -2.46
CA PRO A 31 4.13 20.51 -3.62
C PRO A 31 5.51 19.85 -3.49
N GLU A 32 5.99 19.62 -2.27
CA GLU A 32 7.28 18.95 -2.03
C GLU A 32 7.19 17.40 -2.12
N ASP A 33 5.99 16.85 -2.12
CA ASP A 33 5.76 15.40 -2.22
C ASP A 33 5.84 14.92 -3.67
N GLU A 34 5.79 13.61 -3.88
CA GLU A 34 5.65 12.99 -5.19
C GLU A 34 4.79 11.72 -5.10
N ILE A 35 4.15 11.36 -6.22
CA ILE A 35 3.54 10.06 -6.41
C ILE A 35 4.39 9.31 -7.42
N VAL A 36 4.89 8.15 -7.00
CA VAL A 36 5.64 7.21 -7.85
C VAL A 36 4.77 5.98 -8.06
N ILE A 37 4.49 5.65 -9.31
CA ILE A 37 3.73 4.45 -9.68
C ILE A 37 4.63 3.53 -10.47
N VAL A 38 4.67 2.25 -10.10
CA VAL A 38 5.32 1.19 -10.87
C VAL A 38 4.28 0.19 -11.30
N ASP A 39 4.02 0.17 -12.60
CA ASP A 39 3.06 -0.72 -13.24
C ASP A 39 3.77 -1.99 -13.75
N ASP A 40 3.27 -3.16 -13.34
CA ASP A 40 3.68 -4.47 -13.85
C ASP A 40 2.96 -4.78 -15.18
N PHE A 41 3.12 -3.89 -16.17
CA PHE A 41 2.59 -4.01 -17.52
C PHE A 41 1.09 -4.38 -17.54
N SER A 42 0.27 -3.58 -16.88
CA SER A 42 -1.20 -3.76 -16.89
C SER A 42 -1.76 -3.82 -18.29
N THR A 43 -2.70 -4.74 -18.49
CA THR A 43 -3.45 -4.96 -19.74
C THR A 43 -4.94 -4.69 -19.60
N ASP A 44 -5.43 -4.50 -18.37
CA ASP A 44 -6.80 -4.06 -18.10
C ASP A 44 -6.98 -2.63 -18.60
N GLU A 45 -7.92 -2.45 -19.54
CA GLU A 45 -8.15 -1.16 -20.22
C GLU A 45 -8.51 -0.06 -19.22
N SER A 46 -9.25 -0.38 -18.15
CA SER A 46 -9.66 0.61 -17.15
C SER A 46 -8.50 1.06 -16.27
N THR A 47 -7.61 0.15 -15.89
CA THR A 47 -6.35 0.47 -15.19
C THR A 47 -5.47 1.38 -16.04
N VAL A 48 -5.22 0.98 -17.30
CA VAL A 48 -4.38 1.74 -18.23
C VAL A 48 -4.95 3.14 -18.48
N ALA A 49 -6.27 3.26 -18.67
CA ALA A 49 -6.92 4.55 -18.88
C ALA A 49 -6.72 5.51 -17.69
N VAL A 50 -6.84 5.01 -16.45
CA VAL A 50 -6.61 5.83 -15.24
C VAL A 50 -5.14 6.25 -15.13
N LEU A 51 -4.20 5.36 -15.40
CA LEU A 51 -2.77 5.68 -15.37
C LEU A 51 -2.40 6.76 -16.40
N GLU A 52 -2.92 6.65 -17.63
CA GLU A 52 -2.68 7.65 -18.68
C GLU A 52 -3.34 8.99 -18.36
N GLU A 53 -4.54 9.02 -17.79
CA GLU A 53 -5.23 10.26 -17.36
C GLU A 53 -4.42 11.04 -16.30
N HIS A 54 -3.69 10.31 -15.46
CA HIS A 54 -2.92 10.92 -14.36
C HIS A 54 -1.43 11.11 -14.71
N ARG A 55 -1.01 10.77 -15.93
CA ARG A 55 0.41 10.72 -16.34
C ARG A 55 1.20 11.99 -16.06
N ASP A 56 0.58 13.14 -16.24
CA ASP A 56 1.22 14.44 -16.02
C ASP A 56 1.33 14.84 -14.53
N LYS A 57 0.69 14.07 -13.64
CA LYS A 57 0.63 14.36 -12.20
C LYS A 57 1.43 13.37 -11.35
N VAL A 58 1.91 12.28 -11.95
CA VAL A 58 2.60 11.19 -11.27
C VAL A 58 3.87 10.80 -12.02
N ASN A 59 4.81 10.19 -11.32
CA ASN A 59 5.99 9.58 -11.92
C ASN A 59 5.68 8.10 -12.23
N LEU A 60 5.27 7.81 -13.47
CA LEU A 60 4.89 6.47 -13.91
C LEU A 60 6.08 5.73 -14.51
N TYR A 61 6.35 4.53 -13.99
CA TYR A 61 7.39 3.60 -14.45
C TYR A 61 6.78 2.22 -14.72
N PHE A 62 7.51 1.41 -15.50
CA PHE A 62 7.13 0.03 -15.80
C PHE A 62 8.24 -0.91 -15.35
N ASN A 63 7.87 -1.99 -14.69
CA ASN A 63 8.77 -3.05 -14.28
C ASN A 63 8.00 -4.36 -14.09
N SER A 64 8.51 -5.47 -14.64
CA SER A 64 7.87 -6.76 -14.46
C SER A 64 8.08 -7.31 -13.06
N LEU A 65 7.00 -7.83 -12.45
CA LEU A 65 7.04 -8.49 -11.14
C LEU A 65 7.90 -9.76 -11.17
N ASN A 66 7.84 -10.55 -12.24
CA ASN A 66 8.59 -11.81 -12.39
C ASN A 66 8.49 -12.74 -11.16
N ASN A 67 7.35 -12.78 -10.50
CA ASN A 67 7.10 -13.54 -9.27
C ASN A 67 8.07 -13.19 -8.11
N ASP A 68 8.60 -11.97 -8.09
CA ASP A 68 9.50 -11.48 -7.05
C ASP A 68 9.05 -10.10 -6.56
N PHE A 69 8.18 -10.09 -5.55
CA PHE A 69 7.63 -8.87 -4.96
C PHE A 69 8.71 -7.98 -4.35
N ALA A 70 9.74 -8.56 -3.71
CA ALA A 70 10.80 -7.77 -3.10
C ALA A 70 11.60 -7.01 -4.16
N THR A 71 12.02 -7.68 -5.24
CA THR A 71 12.73 -7.04 -6.34
C THR A 71 11.89 -5.96 -6.98
N HIS A 72 10.59 -6.21 -7.21
CA HIS A 72 9.66 -5.23 -7.77
C HIS A 72 9.48 -4.00 -6.85
N LYS A 73 9.26 -4.20 -5.55
CA LYS A 73 9.15 -3.11 -4.57
C LYS A 73 10.48 -2.35 -4.38
N ASN A 74 11.63 -3.02 -4.48
CA ASN A 74 12.94 -2.35 -4.45
C ASN A 74 13.18 -1.50 -5.71
N PHE A 75 12.72 -1.96 -6.87
CA PHE A 75 12.73 -1.12 -8.07
C PHE A 75 11.86 0.11 -7.87
N ALA A 76 10.64 -0.04 -7.35
CA ALA A 76 9.75 1.08 -7.04
C ALA A 76 10.42 2.06 -6.05
N LYS A 77 11.00 1.53 -4.96
CA LYS A 77 11.77 2.31 -4.00
C LYS A 77 12.89 3.12 -4.67
N SER A 78 13.61 2.54 -5.64
CA SER A 78 14.71 3.21 -6.36
C SER A 78 14.28 4.43 -7.19
N LYS A 79 12.97 4.57 -7.45
CA LYS A 79 12.38 5.72 -8.14
C LYS A 79 11.92 6.83 -7.20
N CYS A 80 11.85 6.54 -5.90
CA CYS A 80 11.47 7.50 -4.87
C CYS A 80 12.65 8.43 -4.52
N THR A 81 12.39 9.74 -4.51
CA THR A 81 13.43 10.77 -4.32
C THR A 81 13.31 11.53 -3.00
N LYS A 82 12.20 11.37 -2.26
CA LYS A 82 11.93 12.13 -1.03
C LYS A 82 12.52 11.43 0.20
N ASP A 83 12.53 12.15 1.33
CA ASP A 83 13.14 11.70 2.59
C ASP A 83 12.44 10.49 3.20
N TYR A 84 11.13 10.38 2.99
CA TYR A 84 10.30 9.27 3.42
C TYR A 84 9.58 8.64 2.24
N ILE A 85 9.32 7.34 2.35
CA ILE A 85 8.53 6.58 1.37
C ILE A 85 7.32 6.01 2.08
N PHE A 86 6.13 6.23 1.51
CA PHE A 86 4.90 5.54 1.89
C PHE A 86 4.53 4.54 0.81
N PHE A 87 4.76 3.25 1.06
CA PHE A 87 4.37 2.16 0.16
C PHE A 87 2.87 1.89 0.27
N ILE A 88 2.17 1.84 -0.86
CA ILE A 88 0.73 1.63 -0.95
C ILE A 88 0.47 0.62 -2.06
N ASP A 89 -0.29 -0.43 -1.79
CA ASP A 89 -0.76 -1.33 -2.83
C ASP A 89 -1.96 -0.68 -3.54
N ALA A 90 -2.07 -0.80 -4.87
CA ALA A 90 -3.05 -0.03 -5.65
C ALA A 90 -4.53 -0.40 -5.35
N ASP A 91 -4.77 -1.51 -4.64
CA ASP A 91 -6.09 -1.90 -4.13
C ASP A 91 -6.35 -1.45 -2.68
N GLU A 92 -5.46 -0.65 -2.11
CA GLU A 92 -5.63 0.02 -0.82
C GLU A 92 -6.09 1.47 -1.03
N ASN A 93 -6.84 1.99 -0.08
CA ASN A 93 -7.14 3.42 0.02
C ASN A 93 -6.72 3.91 1.41
N LEU A 94 -6.59 5.22 1.59
CA LEU A 94 -6.16 5.80 2.85
C LEU A 94 -7.32 6.54 3.50
N HIS A 95 -7.38 6.50 4.82
CA HIS A 95 -8.25 7.43 5.52
C HIS A 95 -7.73 8.86 5.34
N GLU A 96 -8.63 9.83 5.12
CA GLU A 96 -8.26 11.23 4.85
C GLU A 96 -7.42 11.83 5.99
N ASN A 97 -7.76 11.51 7.21
CA ASN A 97 -7.08 12.00 8.41
C ASN A 97 -5.62 11.51 8.48
N LEU A 98 -5.35 10.29 8.02
CA LEU A 98 -3.97 9.78 7.92
C LEU A 98 -3.11 10.71 7.04
N LEU A 99 -3.61 11.08 5.87
CA LEU A 99 -2.88 11.98 4.96
C LEU A 99 -2.67 13.37 5.55
N ILE A 100 -3.66 13.91 6.25
CA ILE A 100 -3.59 15.24 6.87
C ILE A 100 -2.56 15.26 8.00
N THR A 101 -2.49 14.22 8.84
CA THR A 101 -1.68 14.19 10.05
C THR A 101 -0.33 13.52 9.89
N LEU A 102 -0.09 12.80 8.80
CA LEU A 102 1.10 11.96 8.60
C LEU A 102 2.41 12.72 8.81
N LYS A 103 2.53 13.92 8.21
CA LYS A 103 3.77 14.71 8.32
C LYS A 103 4.04 15.16 9.75
N GLU A 104 3.00 15.49 10.51
CA GLU A 104 3.12 15.82 11.94
C GLU A 104 3.56 14.59 12.74
N ILE A 105 2.97 13.42 12.48
CA ILE A 105 3.38 12.17 13.11
C ILE A 105 4.86 11.90 12.88
N ILE A 106 5.33 12.01 11.63
CA ILE A 106 6.74 11.80 11.30
C ILE A 106 7.63 12.84 12.00
N LEU A 107 7.27 14.13 11.97
CA LEU A 107 8.04 15.20 12.60
C LEU A 107 8.20 15.00 14.11
N ASN A 108 7.20 14.47 14.78
CA ASN A 108 7.23 14.17 16.20
C ASN A 108 8.01 12.87 16.53
N ASN A 109 8.44 12.11 15.51
CA ASN A 109 9.08 10.80 15.65
C ASN A 109 10.27 10.62 14.69
N LEU A 110 11.12 11.64 14.53
CA LEU A 110 12.27 11.61 13.59
C LEU A 110 13.33 10.55 13.90
N ASN A 111 13.28 9.94 15.07
CA ASN A 111 14.14 8.82 15.48
C ASN A 111 13.59 7.45 15.03
N VAL A 112 12.44 7.41 14.39
CA VAL A 112 11.79 6.18 13.91
C VAL A 112 12.11 5.98 12.43
N ASP A 113 12.72 4.85 12.11
CA ASP A 113 13.07 4.50 10.72
C ASP A 113 11.87 3.95 9.93
N MET A 114 10.91 3.29 10.61
CA MET A 114 9.81 2.59 9.97
C MET A 114 8.53 2.67 10.80
N PHE A 115 7.40 2.95 10.15
CA PHE A 115 6.09 2.90 10.78
C PHE A 115 5.25 1.76 10.23
N LEU A 116 4.66 1.01 11.14
CA LEU A 116 3.59 0.05 10.86
C LEU A 116 2.27 0.79 10.78
N VAL A 117 1.55 0.60 9.69
CA VAL A 117 0.24 1.23 9.45
C VAL A 117 -0.84 0.17 9.59
N PRO A 118 -1.85 0.38 10.45
CA PRO A 118 -2.95 -0.56 10.59
C PRO A 118 -3.80 -0.58 9.30
N ARG A 119 -4.28 -1.77 8.94
CA ARG A 119 -5.11 -1.98 7.76
C ARG A 119 -6.44 -2.60 8.14
N ILE A 120 -7.52 -2.04 7.61
CA ILE A 120 -8.88 -2.56 7.70
C ILE A 120 -9.14 -3.39 6.46
N ASN A 121 -9.24 -4.70 6.62
CA ASN A 121 -9.60 -5.63 5.55
C ASN A 121 -11.08 -5.95 5.63
N VAL A 122 -11.80 -5.72 4.51
CA VAL A 122 -13.22 -6.06 4.37
C VAL A 122 -13.43 -6.83 3.08
N VAL A 123 -14.12 -7.97 3.16
CA VAL A 123 -14.45 -8.81 2.00
C VAL A 123 -15.97 -8.98 1.93
N PRO A 124 -16.70 -8.10 1.21
CA PRO A 124 -18.13 -8.27 0.98
C PRO A 124 -18.44 -9.63 0.37
N GLY A 125 -19.43 -10.32 0.93
CA GLY A 125 -19.78 -11.69 0.53
C GLY A 125 -19.03 -12.79 1.29
N LEU A 126 -18.19 -12.44 2.28
CA LEU A 126 -17.55 -13.41 3.16
C LEU A 126 -18.59 -14.26 3.89
N THR A 127 -18.41 -15.57 3.90
CA THR A 127 -19.27 -16.53 4.61
C THR A 127 -18.50 -17.21 5.74
N GLN A 128 -19.22 -17.85 6.66
CA GLN A 128 -18.61 -18.64 7.74
C GLN A 128 -17.66 -19.72 7.20
N ASN A 129 -18.02 -20.37 6.10
CA ASN A 129 -17.16 -21.36 5.45
C ASN A 129 -15.82 -20.79 4.98
N HIS A 130 -15.82 -19.55 4.46
CA HIS A 130 -14.59 -18.88 4.08
C HIS A 130 -13.71 -18.57 5.29
N ILE A 131 -14.32 -18.07 6.38
CA ILE A 131 -13.64 -17.74 7.63
C ILE A 131 -12.92 -18.97 8.19
N GLU A 132 -13.63 -20.09 8.27
CA GLU A 132 -13.09 -21.36 8.76
C GLU A 132 -11.99 -21.91 7.84
N LYS A 133 -12.23 -21.92 6.53
CA LYS A 133 -11.28 -22.39 5.51
C LYS A 133 -9.96 -21.62 5.53
N TRP A 134 -10.01 -20.30 5.73
CA TRP A 134 -8.82 -19.44 5.69
C TRP A 134 -8.24 -19.14 7.07
N GLY A 135 -8.88 -19.61 8.14
CA GLY A 135 -8.44 -19.39 9.52
C GLY A 135 -8.49 -17.93 9.95
N TRP A 136 -9.44 -17.16 9.40
CA TRP A 136 -9.56 -15.74 9.67
C TRP A 136 -10.34 -15.45 10.95
N GLN A 137 -10.01 -14.33 11.59
CA GLN A 137 -10.79 -13.75 12.68
C GLN A 137 -11.52 -12.51 12.16
N VAL A 138 -12.81 -12.41 12.47
CA VAL A 138 -13.63 -11.26 12.07
C VAL A 138 -14.20 -10.64 13.33
N ASN A 139 -13.95 -9.33 13.52
CA ASN A 139 -14.48 -8.60 14.66
C ASN A 139 -15.93 -8.12 14.44
N ASP A 140 -16.52 -7.51 15.47
CA ASP A 140 -17.93 -7.05 15.45
C ASP A 140 -18.21 -5.99 14.36
N LYS A 141 -17.17 -5.31 13.85
CA LYS A 141 -17.28 -4.36 12.73
C LYS A 141 -17.14 -5.03 11.35
N GLY A 142 -16.90 -6.33 11.31
CA GLY A 142 -16.67 -7.08 10.08
C GLY A 142 -15.23 -6.96 9.55
N TYR A 143 -14.27 -6.49 10.36
CA TYR A 143 -12.87 -6.36 9.96
C TYR A 143 -12.13 -7.67 10.17
N ILE A 144 -11.40 -8.08 9.12
CA ILE A 144 -10.67 -9.35 9.09
C ILE A 144 -9.26 -9.15 9.68
N ASN A 145 -8.91 -9.98 10.68
CA ASN A 145 -7.61 -10.05 11.34
C ASN A 145 -7.12 -8.68 11.88
N TYR A 146 -8.02 -7.80 12.26
CA TYR A 146 -7.68 -6.45 12.71
C TYR A 146 -7.06 -6.44 14.12
N PRO A 147 -6.01 -5.61 14.39
CA PRO A 147 -5.32 -4.75 13.42
C PRO A 147 -4.34 -5.55 12.57
N ASP A 148 -4.45 -5.42 11.25
CA ASP A 148 -3.50 -6.00 10.30
C ASP A 148 -2.38 -4.98 10.07
N LEU A 149 -1.29 -5.09 10.83
CA LEU A 149 -0.21 -4.12 10.83
C LEU A 149 0.70 -4.30 9.62
N GLN A 150 0.72 -3.32 8.73
CA GLN A 150 1.49 -3.33 7.50
C GLN A 150 2.72 -2.43 7.58
N THR A 151 3.87 -2.93 7.19
CA THR A 151 5.08 -2.11 7.01
C THR A 151 4.91 -1.22 5.80
N ARG A 152 4.70 0.09 6.03
CA ARG A 152 4.31 1.00 4.93
C ARG A 152 5.13 2.28 4.83
N ILE A 153 5.54 2.89 5.94
CA ILE A 153 6.22 4.18 5.90
C ILE A 153 7.64 3.99 6.40
N VAL A 154 8.62 4.45 5.63
CA VAL A 154 10.04 4.28 5.97
C VAL A 154 10.85 5.53 5.61
N VAL A 155 11.95 5.75 6.35
CA VAL A 155 12.99 6.68 5.92
C VAL A 155 13.64 6.14 4.64
N ASN A 156 13.84 7.00 3.65
CA ASN A 156 14.46 6.60 2.38
C ASN A 156 15.98 6.45 2.52
N LYS A 157 16.40 5.36 3.16
CA LYS A 157 17.82 4.99 3.33
C LYS A 157 18.18 3.83 2.42
N PRO A 158 19.39 3.78 1.84
CA PRO A 158 19.83 2.69 0.96
C PRO A 158 19.78 1.30 1.60
N GLU A 159 20.08 1.21 2.90
CA GLU A 159 20.09 -0.04 3.65
C GLU A 159 18.71 -0.62 3.94
N ILE A 160 17.65 0.20 3.90
CA ILE A 160 16.28 -0.26 4.12
C ILE A 160 15.75 -0.81 2.80
N VAL A 161 15.62 -2.13 2.69
CA VAL A 161 15.25 -2.83 1.45
C VAL A 161 14.22 -3.93 1.72
N TRP A 162 13.44 -4.26 0.69
CA TRP A 162 12.55 -5.41 0.69
C TRP A 162 13.34 -6.69 0.45
N GLN A 163 13.01 -7.76 1.16
CA GLN A 163 13.58 -9.09 1.05
C GLN A 163 12.48 -10.15 0.99
N ASN A 164 12.77 -11.28 0.37
CA ASN A 164 11.92 -12.43 0.06
C ASN A 164 11.00 -12.19 -1.13
N LYS A 165 10.94 -13.19 -2.02
CA LYS A 165 10.13 -13.14 -3.24
C LYS A 165 8.63 -13.04 -2.95
N VAL A 166 8.18 -13.77 -1.93
CA VAL A 166 6.80 -13.80 -1.44
C VAL A 166 6.83 -13.59 0.09
N HIS A 167 5.79 -13.00 0.65
CA HIS A 167 5.76 -12.56 2.05
C HIS A 167 6.96 -11.65 2.37
N GLU A 168 7.17 -10.69 1.49
CA GLU A 168 8.29 -9.77 1.54
C GLU A 168 8.28 -8.96 2.84
N ARG A 169 9.48 -8.74 3.36
CA ARG A 169 9.71 -7.99 4.59
C ARG A 169 10.70 -6.86 4.35
N LEU A 170 10.49 -5.76 5.01
CA LEU A 170 11.43 -4.63 5.01
C LEU A 170 12.49 -4.87 6.08
N ILE A 171 13.75 -4.83 5.66
CA ILE A 171 14.92 -5.02 6.54
C ILE A 171 15.82 -3.79 6.49
N GLY A 172 16.82 -3.71 7.39
CA GLY A 172 17.80 -2.62 7.43
C GLY A 172 17.36 -1.41 8.25
N HIS A 173 16.16 -1.41 8.84
CA HIS A 173 15.73 -0.41 9.81
C HIS A 173 16.23 -0.78 11.22
N ASN A 174 16.51 0.22 12.05
CA ASN A 174 16.93 0.04 13.43
C ASN A 174 15.78 0.24 14.42
N THR A 175 14.86 1.13 14.10
CA THR A 175 13.74 1.51 14.96
C THR A 175 12.42 1.41 14.18
N HIS A 176 11.36 1.06 14.90
CA HIS A 176 10.00 1.10 14.33
C HIS A 176 8.98 1.57 15.37
N ALA A 177 7.87 2.09 14.88
CA ALA A 177 6.69 2.44 15.65
C ALA A 177 5.43 1.97 14.92
N THR A 178 4.31 1.93 15.64
CA THR A 178 3.00 1.60 15.07
C THR A 178 2.13 2.85 15.13
N LEU A 179 1.43 3.16 14.04
CA LEU A 179 0.40 4.19 14.08
C LEU A 179 -0.76 3.71 14.96
N PRO A 180 -1.53 4.65 15.56
CA PRO A 180 -2.67 4.30 16.40
C PRO A 180 -3.66 3.41 15.64
N PHE A 181 -4.07 2.28 16.23
CA PHE A 181 -5.05 1.36 15.66
C PHE A 181 -6.38 1.35 16.42
N GLU A 182 -6.48 2.13 17.48
CA GLU A 182 -7.72 2.34 18.23
C GLU A 182 -8.71 3.24 17.47
N SER A 183 -8.20 4.03 16.51
CA SER A 183 -8.99 4.85 15.59
C SER A 183 -8.77 4.41 14.13
N GLU A 184 -9.87 4.32 13.38
CA GLU A 184 -9.85 4.04 11.94
C GLU A 184 -9.19 5.17 11.14
N ASP A 185 -9.06 6.35 11.72
CA ASP A 185 -8.49 7.56 11.11
C ASP A 185 -7.06 7.38 10.59
N TYR A 186 -6.33 6.40 11.13
CA TYR A 186 -4.93 6.12 10.78
C TYR A 186 -4.76 4.85 9.95
N CYS A 187 -5.86 4.28 9.45
CA CYS A 187 -5.85 2.99 8.77
C CYS A 187 -5.75 3.12 7.26
N LEU A 188 -5.14 2.10 6.66
CA LEU A 188 -5.37 1.74 5.27
C LEU A 188 -6.73 1.05 5.14
N LEU A 189 -7.43 1.31 4.05
CA LEU A 189 -8.72 0.70 3.73
C LEU A 189 -8.52 -0.28 2.58
N HIS A 190 -8.78 -1.55 2.82
CA HIS A 190 -8.56 -2.62 1.86
C HIS A 190 -9.84 -3.43 1.70
N VAL A 191 -10.63 -3.07 0.69
CA VAL A 191 -11.94 -3.67 0.41
C VAL A 191 -11.83 -4.49 -0.86
N LYS A 192 -12.00 -5.80 -0.77
CA LYS A 192 -11.97 -6.74 -1.92
C LYS A 192 -13.27 -7.50 -2.06
N SER A 193 -13.70 -7.75 -3.29
CA SER A 193 -14.77 -8.71 -3.53
C SER A 193 -14.31 -10.13 -3.15
N ILE A 194 -15.26 -11.00 -2.79
CA ILE A 194 -14.95 -12.41 -2.48
C ILE A 194 -14.23 -13.10 -3.65
N LYS A 195 -14.67 -12.84 -4.88
CA LYS A 195 -14.03 -13.40 -6.09
C LYS A 195 -12.57 -12.99 -6.21
N ARG A 196 -12.26 -11.69 -6.04
CA ARG A 196 -10.89 -11.19 -6.10
C ARG A 196 -10.02 -11.83 -5.01
N GLN A 197 -10.57 -12.05 -3.82
CA GLN A 197 -9.84 -12.72 -2.74
C GLN A 197 -9.57 -14.20 -3.05
N GLU A 198 -10.53 -14.91 -3.64
CA GLU A 198 -10.33 -16.29 -4.08
C GLU A 198 -9.28 -16.39 -5.19
N ASP A 199 -9.34 -15.50 -6.18
CA ASP A 199 -8.36 -15.46 -7.28
C ASP A 199 -6.95 -15.18 -6.75
N GLN A 200 -6.81 -14.26 -5.79
CA GLN A 200 -5.53 -13.96 -5.14
C GLN A 200 -4.99 -15.15 -4.35
N ASN A 201 -5.82 -15.82 -3.56
CA ASN A 201 -5.42 -17.01 -2.81
C ASN A 201 -4.95 -18.12 -3.75
N ASN A 202 -5.64 -18.31 -4.88
CA ASN A 202 -5.25 -19.29 -5.89
C ASN A 202 -3.89 -18.93 -6.53
N PHE A 203 -3.66 -17.65 -6.84
CA PHE A 203 -2.38 -17.18 -7.36
C PHE A 203 -1.22 -17.45 -6.38
N TYR A 204 -1.36 -17.10 -5.10
CA TYR A 204 -0.32 -17.37 -4.11
C TYR A 204 -0.01 -18.86 -3.92
N ASN A 205 -0.96 -19.75 -4.15
CA ASN A 205 -0.72 -21.19 -4.11
C ASN A 205 0.11 -21.70 -5.29
N THR A 206 0.36 -20.88 -6.31
CA THR A 206 1.19 -21.22 -7.50
C THR A 206 2.63 -20.73 -7.40
N LEU A 207 2.93 -19.88 -6.42
CA LEU A 207 4.27 -19.31 -6.15
C LEU A 207 5.06 -20.16 -5.16
#